data_251ca9238b2d9be4558e156fb8126520
#
_entry.id   251ca9238b2d9be4558e156fb8126520
#
_cell.length_a   1.000
_cell.length_b   1.000
_cell.length_c   1.000
_cell.angle_alpha   90.00
_cell.angle_beta   90.00
_cell.angle_gamma   90.00
#
_symmetry.space_group_name_H-M   'P 1'
#
loop_
_entity.id
_entity.type
_entity.pdbx_description
1 polymer ?
#
loop_
_entity_poly.entity_id
_entity_poly.type
_entity_poly.pdbx_seq_one_letter_code
_entity_poly.pdbx_strand_id
1 'polypeptide(L)' 'MPPTPPTPGPVRPAAAVNADIRALLLRTGGWLYGDTRDEYERLRAEWAEAVRGGVVEAA' A
#
# COMPACT_ATOMS: atom_id res chain seq x y z
N MET A 1 -27.76 -13.03 5.36
CA MET A 1 -26.43 -13.41 5.15
C MET A 1 -25.44 -12.38 5.65
N PRO A 2 -24.62 -12.77 6.50
CA PRO A 2 -23.71 -11.80 7.07
C PRO A 2 -22.77 -11.29 6.01
N PRO A 3 -22.56 -10.04 6.03
CA PRO A 3 -21.58 -9.49 5.14
C PRO A 3 -20.27 -10.13 5.45
N THR A 4 -19.71 -10.64 4.47
CA THR A 4 -18.38 -11.13 4.62
C THR A 4 -17.55 -9.94 4.98
N PRO A 5 -16.89 -9.99 6.08
CA PRO A 5 -15.98 -8.91 6.38
C PRO A 5 -15.03 -8.81 5.23
N PRO A 6 -14.71 -7.63 4.86
CA PRO A 6 -13.75 -7.47 3.81
C PRO A 6 -12.52 -8.19 4.25
N THR A 7 -12.45 -9.38 3.84
CA THR A 7 -11.23 -10.05 4.04
C THR A 7 -10.23 -9.23 3.31
N PRO A 8 -9.38 -8.60 4.00
CA PRO A 8 -8.31 -7.97 3.29
C PRO A 8 -7.71 -9.11 2.55
N GLY A 9 -7.70 -9.02 1.32
CA GLY A 9 -7.00 -9.99 0.58
C GLY A 9 -5.67 -10.28 1.25
N PRO A 10 -4.92 -11.14 0.71
CA PRO A 10 -3.62 -11.42 1.29
C PRO A 10 -2.87 -10.11 1.40
N VAL A 11 -2.27 -9.91 2.53
CA VAL A 11 -1.47 -8.73 2.75
C VAL A 11 -0.38 -8.74 1.71
N ARG A 12 -0.31 -7.68 0.97
CA ARG A 12 0.71 -7.62 -0.07
C ARG A 12 2.07 -7.46 0.55
N PRO A 13 3.09 -8.07 -0.03
CA PRO A 13 4.43 -7.87 0.48
C PRO A 13 4.86 -6.41 0.35
N ALA A 14 5.73 -6.01 1.24
CA ALA A 14 6.17 -4.63 1.26
C ALA A 14 6.76 -4.21 -0.09
N ALA A 15 7.41 -5.12 -0.79
CA ALA A 15 7.98 -4.78 -2.08
C ALA A 15 6.90 -4.41 -3.09
N ALA A 16 5.76 -5.09 -3.05
CA ALA A 16 4.68 -4.77 -3.97
C ALA A 16 4.08 -3.41 -3.65
N VAL A 17 3.89 -3.13 -2.37
CA VAL A 17 3.35 -1.83 -1.97
C VAL A 17 4.33 -0.73 -2.34
N ASN A 18 5.60 -0.97 -2.13
CA ASN A 18 6.61 0.01 -2.47
C ASN A 18 6.61 0.30 -3.97
N ALA A 19 6.39 -0.72 -4.79
CA ALA A 19 6.29 -0.51 -6.22
C ALA A 19 5.13 0.41 -6.57
N ASP A 20 4.00 0.24 -5.87
CA ASP A 20 2.86 1.10 -6.10
C ASP A 20 3.15 2.54 -5.69
N ILE A 21 3.85 2.72 -4.57
CA ILE A 21 4.23 4.05 -4.12
C ILE A 21 5.11 4.71 -5.17
N ARG A 22 6.06 3.97 -5.69
CA ARG A 22 6.95 4.53 -6.71
C ARG A 22 6.21 4.87 -7.98
N ALA A 23 5.27 4.03 -8.38
CA ALA A 23 4.47 4.32 -9.55
C ALA A 23 3.64 5.59 -9.35
N LEU A 24 3.09 5.76 -8.16
CA LEU A 24 2.33 6.95 -7.85
C LEU A 24 3.21 8.20 -7.93
N LEU A 25 4.40 8.12 -7.36
CA LEU A 25 5.31 9.26 -7.38
C LEU A 25 5.73 9.60 -8.81
N LEU A 26 5.95 8.58 -9.63
CA LEU A 26 6.29 8.82 -11.03
C LEU A 26 5.13 9.45 -11.77
N ARG A 27 3.91 8.98 -11.51
CA ARG A 27 2.75 9.50 -12.20
C ARG A 27 2.48 10.94 -11.84
N THR A 28 2.76 11.31 -10.59
CA THR A 28 2.48 12.66 -10.14
C THR A 28 3.69 13.59 -10.26
N GLY A 29 4.83 13.05 -10.64
CA GLY A 29 6.04 13.86 -10.72
C GLY A 29 6.55 14.27 -9.35
N GLY A 30 6.14 13.56 -8.32
CA GLY A 30 6.57 13.88 -6.97
C GLY A 30 5.68 14.87 -6.26
N TRP A 31 4.64 15.37 -6.95
CA TRP A 31 3.74 16.33 -6.34
C TRP A 31 2.53 15.59 -5.80
N LEU A 32 2.31 15.74 -4.51
CA LEU A 32 1.23 15.02 -3.86
C LEU A 32 0.29 16.02 -3.23
N TYR A 33 -0.91 16.10 -3.78
CA TYR A 33 -1.96 16.87 -3.15
C TYR A 33 -3.29 16.22 -3.35
N GLY A 34 -4.24 16.56 -2.50
CA GLY A 34 -5.59 16.10 -2.64
C GLY A 34 -5.65 14.59 -2.64
N ASP A 35 -6.32 14.05 -3.62
CA ASP A 35 -6.54 12.61 -3.68
C ASP A 35 -5.24 11.84 -3.82
N THR A 36 -4.28 12.38 -4.55
CA THR A 36 -3.01 11.67 -4.70
C THR A 36 -2.26 11.63 -3.38
N ARG A 37 -2.37 12.66 -2.58
CA ARG A 37 -1.75 12.63 -1.28
C ARG A 37 -2.43 11.60 -0.38
N ASP A 38 -3.75 11.53 -0.44
CA ASP A 38 -4.48 10.54 0.34
C ASP A 38 -4.10 9.15 -0.07
N GLU A 39 -3.95 8.92 -1.37
CA GLU A 39 -3.53 7.62 -1.86
C GLU A 39 -2.13 7.28 -1.37
N TYR A 40 -1.24 8.25 -1.39
CA TYR A 40 0.12 8.04 -0.92
C TYR A 40 0.13 7.68 0.56
N GLU A 41 -0.65 8.40 1.37
CA GLU A 41 -0.72 8.12 2.79
C GLU A 41 -1.25 6.72 3.04
N ARG A 42 -2.24 6.32 2.26
CA ARG A 42 -2.81 4.99 2.40
C ARG A 42 -1.80 3.92 2.04
N LEU A 43 -1.06 4.14 0.96
CA LEU A 43 -0.03 3.18 0.55
C LEU A 43 1.09 3.11 1.57
N ARG A 44 1.44 4.24 2.16
CA ARG A 44 2.46 4.23 3.20
C ARG A 44 1.99 3.45 4.42
N ALA A 45 0.73 3.60 4.78
CA ALA A 45 0.19 2.85 5.91
C ALA A 45 0.18 1.37 5.59
N GLU A 46 -0.17 1.03 4.36
CA GLU A 46 -0.18 -0.36 3.95
C GLU A 46 1.23 -0.93 3.97
N TRP A 47 2.19 -0.15 3.53
CA TRP A 47 3.58 -0.59 3.55
C TRP A 47 4.06 -0.83 4.98
N ALA A 48 3.70 0.08 5.88
CA ALA A 48 4.09 -0.07 7.28
C ALA A 48 3.49 -1.33 7.88
N GLU A 49 2.24 -1.64 7.52
CA GLU A 49 1.62 -2.86 8.00
C GLU A 49 2.32 -4.09 7.45
N ALA A 50 2.69 -4.04 6.18
CA ALA A 50 3.37 -5.19 5.59
C ALA A 50 4.69 -5.45 6.26
N VAL A 51 5.42 -4.38 6.55
CA VAL A 51 6.71 -4.52 7.21
C VAL A 51 6.52 -5.02 8.63
N ARG A 52 5.56 -4.43 9.34
CA ARG A 52 5.33 -4.78 10.74
C ARG A 52 4.77 -6.18 10.85
N GLY A 53 3.95 -6.59 9.89
CA GLY A 53 3.39 -7.92 9.92
C GLY A 53 4.36 -9.00 9.51
N GLY A 54 5.55 -8.63 9.14
CA GLY A 54 6.53 -9.63 8.77
C GLY A 54 6.29 -10.25 7.42
N VAL A 55 5.53 -9.59 6.59
CA VAL A 55 5.31 -10.09 5.25
C VAL A 55 6.53 -9.73 4.46
N VAL A 56 7.56 -10.47 4.68
CA VAL A 56 8.78 -10.28 3.97
C VAL A 56 8.79 -11.32 2.91
N GLU A 57 9.14 -10.93 1.74
CA GLU A 57 9.37 -11.90 0.74
C GLU A 57 10.52 -12.71 1.17
N ALA A 58 10.26 -13.91 1.50
CA ALA A 58 11.32 -14.75 1.93
C ALA A 58 12.31 -14.83 0.80
N ALA A 59 13.41 -14.39 1.05
CA ALA A 59 14.43 -14.40 0.03
C ALA A 59 14.75 -15.82 -0.33
#